data_d0ff5a4fc278a13c220d1125750a7ddd
#
_entry.id   d0ff5a4fc278a13c220d1125750a7ddd
#
_cell.length_a   1.000
_cell.length_b   1.000
_cell.length_c   1.000
_cell.angle_alpha   90.00
_cell.angle_beta   90.00
_cell.angle_gamma   90.00
#
_symmetry.space_group_name_H-M   'P 1'
#
loop_
_entity.id
_entity.type
_entity.pdbx_description
1 polymer ?
#
loop_
_entity_poly.entity_id
_entity_poly.type
_entity_poly.pdbx_seq_one_letter_code
_entity_poly.pdbx_strand_id
1 'polypeptide(L)'
;NSYFGQSNGLLLHLDGKRLNNSAPRTLQSLKEEDGGQRPHAIVNAYASQSGIIVAHNSISEHNDERQGAKDIIDQLNLKNATITADSNFCDKDILKRILKKEGHYIIALKKSHPILYQLAEQYFDDVRMDKTCYHSEETGHGRKESRTYLSMRVDFLPNYNTGHLL
;
A
#
# COMPACT_ATOMS: atom_id res chain seq x y z
N ASN A 1 -13.77 15.61 18.25
CA ASN A 1 -12.42 15.90 18.71
C ASN A 1 -11.43 15.72 17.54
N SER A 2 -11.25 16.80 16.75
CA SER A 2 -10.34 16.79 15.61
C SER A 2 -8.91 17.08 16.10
N TYR A 3 -8.19 16.04 16.51
CA TYR A 3 -6.75 16.15 16.73
C TYR A 3 -5.96 16.31 15.41
N PHE A 4 -6.60 16.17 14.27
CA PHE A 4 -6.02 16.31 12.94
C PHE A 4 -6.66 17.48 12.20
N GLY A 5 -6.47 18.68 12.74
CA GLY A 5 -6.78 19.92 12.03
C GLY A 5 -5.89 20.03 10.80
N GLN A 6 -6.51 20.29 9.65
CA GLN A 6 -5.91 20.58 8.34
C GLN A 6 -4.63 19.78 8.05
N SER A 7 -4.78 18.63 7.44
CA SER A 7 -3.70 17.73 7.05
C SER A 7 -2.94 18.21 5.81
N ASN A 8 -2.36 19.41 5.86
CA ASN A 8 -1.47 19.84 4.79
C ASN A 8 -0.26 18.92 4.76
N GLY A 9 -0.30 17.93 3.86
CA GLY A 9 0.81 17.04 3.62
C GLY A 9 0.97 15.87 4.62
N LEU A 10 -0.09 15.44 5.32
CA LEU A 10 -0.03 14.26 6.18
C LEU A 10 0.34 13.01 5.37
N LEU A 11 1.41 12.33 5.76
CA LEU A 11 1.85 11.08 5.17
C LEU A 11 1.46 9.92 6.09
N LEU A 12 0.60 9.04 5.59
CA LEU A 12 0.12 7.85 6.28
C LEU A 12 0.65 6.58 5.60
N HIS A 13 1.21 5.68 6.37
CA HIS A 13 1.63 4.37 5.90
C HIS A 13 0.63 3.31 6.33
N LEU A 14 0.05 2.59 5.36
CA LEU A 14 -0.73 1.40 5.63
C LEU A 14 0.18 0.17 5.57
N ASP A 15 0.17 -0.61 6.63
CA ASP A 15 0.93 -1.85 6.72
C ASP A 15 0.09 -2.94 7.38
N GLY A 16 0.09 -4.12 6.77
CA GLY A 16 -0.55 -5.31 7.29
C GLY A 16 0.48 -6.23 7.96
N LYS A 17 0.23 -6.63 9.19
CA LYS A 17 1.12 -7.52 9.93
C LYS A 17 0.38 -8.73 10.49
N ARG A 18 0.87 -9.92 10.14
CA ARG A 18 0.43 -11.16 10.76
C ARG A 18 1.17 -11.38 12.07
N LEU A 19 0.43 -11.68 13.13
CA LEU A 19 0.97 -12.00 14.43
C LEU A 19 1.35 -13.50 14.44
N ASN A 20 2.59 -13.80 14.05
CA ASN A 20 3.09 -15.16 14.09
C ASN A 20 2.97 -15.73 15.53
N ASN A 21 2.55 -16.98 15.64
CA ASN A 21 2.29 -17.69 16.92
C ASN A 21 1.03 -17.21 17.70
N SER A 22 0.13 -16.45 17.10
CA SER A 22 -1.15 -16.12 17.72
C SER A 22 -2.18 -17.27 17.62
N ALA A 23 -1.96 -18.24 16.73
CA ALA A 23 -2.74 -19.46 16.67
C ALA A 23 -2.28 -20.46 17.76
N PRO A 24 -3.19 -21.18 18.44
CA PRO A 24 -2.82 -22.22 19.42
C PRO A 24 -1.91 -23.26 18.80
N ARG A 25 -0.80 -23.60 19.47
CA ARG A 25 0.19 -24.57 18.97
C ARG A 25 -0.37 -25.97 18.69
N THR A 26 -1.45 -26.33 19.37
CA THR A 26 -2.16 -27.61 19.18
C THR A 26 -2.81 -27.76 17.81
N LEU A 27 -3.04 -26.66 17.10
CA LEU A 27 -3.66 -26.68 15.76
C LEU A 27 -2.61 -26.66 14.62
N GLN A 28 -1.34 -26.38 14.92
CA GLN A 28 -0.27 -26.47 13.91
C GLN A 28 0.04 -27.90 13.46
N SER A 29 -0.40 -28.93 14.23
CA SER A 29 -0.20 -30.33 13.89
C SER A 29 -1.39 -30.98 13.19
N LEU A 30 -2.53 -30.32 13.17
CA LEU A 30 -3.70 -30.77 12.41
C LEU A 30 -3.58 -30.19 11.01
N LYS A 31 -3.34 -31.07 10.07
CA LYS A 31 -3.19 -30.80 8.64
C LYS A 31 -4.37 -29.95 8.11
N GLU A 32 -4.08 -29.19 7.07
CA GLU A 32 -4.87 -28.23 6.32
C GLU A 32 -6.31 -28.63 5.90
N GLU A 33 -6.81 -29.79 6.34
CA GLU A 33 -8.12 -30.31 5.94
C GLU A 33 -9.28 -29.91 6.87
N ASP A 34 -9.01 -29.42 8.09
CA ASP A 34 -10.05 -28.96 9.02
C ASP A 34 -9.74 -27.54 9.52
N GLY A 35 -10.23 -26.53 8.83
CA GLY A 35 -10.52 -25.19 9.35
C GLY A 35 -9.55 -24.57 10.39
N GLY A 36 -8.25 -24.87 10.30
CA GLY A 36 -7.24 -24.40 11.25
C GLY A 36 -7.26 -22.87 11.39
N GLN A 37 -7.36 -22.38 12.63
CA GLN A 37 -7.37 -20.93 12.93
C GLN A 37 -6.16 -20.25 12.31
N ARG A 38 -6.41 -19.28 11.44
CA ARG A 38 -5.35 -18.46 10.85
C ARG A 38 -4.75 -17.55 11.92
N PRO A 39 -3.43 -17.25 11.87
CA PRO A 39 -2.84 -16.25 12.73
C PRO A 39 -3.58 -14.93 12.64
N HIS A 40 -3.82 -14.28 13.79
CA HIS A 40 -4.39 -12.93 13.79
C HIS A 40 -3.53 -11.99 12.95
N ALA A 41 -4.18 -11.11 12.22
CA ALA A 41 -3.51 -10.06 11.48
C ALA A 41 -4.04 -8.70 11.92
N ILE A 42 -3.22 -7.67 11.77
CA ILE A 42 -3.58 -6.29 12.08
C ILE A 42 -3.16 -5.44 10.90
N VAL A 43 -4.02 -4.54 10.47
CA VAL A 43 -3.65 -3.43 9.59
C VAL A 43 -3.51 -2.17 10.43
N ASN A 44 -2.43 -1.44 10.21
CA ASN A 44 -2.13 -0.19 10.89
C ASN A 44 -2.06 0.95 9.88
N ALA A 45 -2.51 2.14 10.30
CA ALA A 45 -2.20 3.41 9.66
C ALA A 45 -1.24 4.20 10.54
N TYR A 46 -0.02 4.38 10.08
CA TYR A 46 1.04 5.09 10.80
C TYR A 46 1.25 6.47 10.19
N ALA A 47 1.23 7.51 11.02
CA ALA A 47 1.49 8.88 10.60
C ALA A 47 2.96 9.24 10.78
N SER A 48 3.69 9.45 9.67
CA SER A 48 5.13 9.74 9.67
C SER A 48 5.51 10.96 10.49
N GLN A 49 4.74 12.05 10.37
CA GLN A 49 5.08 13.32 10.99
C GLN A 49 4.99 13.28 12.51
N SER A 50 4.05 12.52 13.06
CA SER A 50 3.83 12.41 14.50
C SER A 50 4.48 11.17 15.12
N GLY A 51 4.88 10.19 14.30
CA GLY A 51 5.48 8.94 14.77
C GLY A 51 4.49 8.01 15.49
N ILE A 52 3.18 8.14 15.24
CA ILE A 52 2.15 7.36 15.93
C ILE A 52 1.26 6.57 14.97
N ILE A 53 0.69 5.49 15.47
CA ILE A 53 -0.39 4.76 14.81
C ILE A 53 -1.68 5.54 15.07
N VAL A 54 -2.30 6.05 14.00
CA VAL A 54 -3.53 6.86 14.07
C VAL A 54 -4.80 6.02 13.95
N ALA A 55 -4.69 4.84 13.38
CA ALA A 55 -5.77 3.86 13.31
C ALA A 55 -5.21 2.45 13.16
N HIS A 56 -5.94 1.47 13.68
CA HIS A 56 -5.64 0.07 13.46
C HIS A 56 -6.94 -0.73 13.33
N ASN A 57 -6.87 -1.85 12.62
CA ASN A 57 -7.95 -2.81 12.54
C ASN A 57 -7.42 -4.22 12.71
N SER A 58 -8.01 -4.97 13.65
CA SER A 58 -7.74 -6.39 13.82
C SER A 58 -8.53 -7.19 12.81
N ILE A 59 -7.86 -8.06 12.09
CA ILE A 59 -8.45 -8.88 11.04
C ILE A 59 -8.87 -10.19 11.66
N SER A 60 -10.18 -10.47 11.61
CA SER A 60 -10.73 -11.77 11.98
C SER A 60 -10.48 -12.81 10.88
N GLU A 61 -10.68 -14.08 11.19
CA GLU A 61 -10.47 -15.22 10.28
C GLU A 61 -11.19 -15.11 8.92
N HIS A 62 -12.25 -14.32 8.84
CA HIS A 62 -13.09 -14.15 7.65
C HIS A 62 -12.75 -12.89 6.84
N ASN A 63 -11.96 -11.97 7.37
CA ASN A 63 -11.58 -10.73 6.68
C ASN A 63 -10.12 -10.78 6.24
N ASP A 64 -9.84 -10.20 5.09
CA ASP A 64 -8.48 -10.03 4.62
C ASP A 64 -7.91 -8.64 4.98
N GLU A 65 -6.62 -8.45 4.78
CA GLU A 65 -5.93 -7.18 5.05
C GLU A 65 -6.54 -6.02 4.25
N ARG A 66 -7.08 -6.28 3.06
CA ARG A 66 -7.72 -5.25 2.21
C ARG A 66 -9.01 -4.74 2.84
N GLN A 67 -9.81 -5.63 3.45
CA GLN A 67 -11.00 -5.18 4.16
C GLN A 67 -10.63 -4.34 5.38
N GLY A 68 -9.62 -4.75 6.16
CA GLY A 68 -9.10 -3.97 7.27
C GLY A 68 -8.62 -2.57 6.85
N ALA A 69 -7.95 -2.48 5.69
CA ALA A 69 -7.52 -1.20 5.13
C ALA A 69 -8.72 -0.31 4.72
N LYS A 70 -9.75 -0.89 4.10
CA LYS A 70 -10.97 -0.17 3.72
C LYS A 70 -11.66 0.43 4.95
N ASP A 71 -11.76 -0.34 6.02
CA ASP A 71 -12.38 0.11 7.27
C ASP A 71 -11.60 1.26 7.92
N ILE A 72 -10.26 1.20 7.89
CA ILE A 72 -9.39 2.29 8.36
C ILE A 72 -9.57 3.53 7.50
N ILE A 73 -9.53 3.39 6.18
CA ILE A 73 -9.71 4.50 5.23
C ILE A 73 -11.04 5.20 5.45
N ASP A 74 -12.12 4.43 5.71
CA ASP A 74 -13.44 5.00 5.94
C ASP A 74 -13.54 5.82 7.22
N GLN A 75 -12.75 5.51 8.24
CA GLN A 75 -12.72 6.21 9.52
C GLN A 75 -11.86 7.48 9.50
N LEU A 76 -10.85 7.55 8.63
CA LEU A 76 -9.89 8.65 8.60
C LEU A 76 -10.38 9.82 7.75
N ASN A 77 -10.00 11.04 8.14
CA ASN A 77 -10.08 12.20 7.26
C ASN A 77 -8.81 12.24 6.40
N LEU A 78 -8.95 12.03 5.12
CA LEU A 78 -7.83 11.92 4.18
C LEU A 78 -7.64 13.16 3.30
N LYS A 79 -8.39 14.23 3.54
CA LYS A 79 -8.28 15.46 2.75
C LYS A 79 -6.83 15.96 2.74
N ASN A 80 -6.23 16.06 1.55
CA ASN A 80 -4.83 16.43 1.33
C ASN A 80 -3.79 15.50 2.01
N ALA A 81 -4.20 14.32 2.51
CA ALA A 81 -3.27 13.31 3.02
C ALA A 81 -2.78 12.42 1.87
N THR A 82 -1.56 11.92 1.99
CA THR A 82 -1.00 10.91 1.09
C THR A 82 -0.90 9.58 1.83
N ILE A 83 -1.51 8.53 1.28
CA ILE A 83 -1.39 7.17 1.78
C ILE A 83 -0.31 6.44 0.99
N THR A 84 0.63 5.80 1.69
CA THR A 84 1.57 4.85 1.09
C THR A 84 1.23 3.44 1.54
N ALA A 85 1.35 2.48 0.67
CA ALA A 85 1.10 1.08 0.98
C ALA A 85 1.87 0.15 0.03
N ASP A 86 1.99 -1.12 0.44
CA ASP A 86 2.56 -2.14 -0.42
C ASP A 86 1.57 -2.59 -1.53
N SER A 87 2.00 -3.50 -2.38
CA SER A 87 1.20 -3.98 -3.51
C SER A 87 -0.03 -4.81 -3.13
N ASN A 88 -0.14 -5.29 -1.88
CA ASN A 88 -1.33 -6.00 -1.43
C ASN A 88 -2.55 -5.08 -1.35
N PHE A 89 -2.29 -3.79 -1.12
CA PHE A 89 -3.31 -2.74 -1.07
C PHE A 89 -3.55 -2.06 -2.43
N CYS A 90 -2.92 -2.51 -3.51
CA CYS A 90 -3.20 -2.06 -4.86
C CYS A 90 -4.54 -2.67 -5.31
N ASP A 91 -5.62 -2.09 -4.84
CA ASP A 91 -7.00 -2.56 -5.02
C ASP A 91 -7.88 -1.39 -5.43
N LYS A 92 -8.72 -1.62 -6.45
CA LYS A 92 -9.57 -0.58 -7.04
C LYS A 92 -10.47 0.12 -6.03
N ASP A 93 -11.06 -0.62 -5.10
CA ASP A 93 -11.98 -0.05 -4.12
C ASP A 93 -11.23 0.78 -3.07
N ILE A 94 -10.04 0.32 -2.67
CA ILE A 94 -9.14 1.07 -1.78
C ILE A 94 -8.78 2.41 -2.42
N LEU A 95 -8.31 2.40 -3.67
CA LEU A 95 -7.93 3.63 -4.37
C LEU A 95 -9.09 4.60 -4.55
N LYS A 96 -10.27 4.08 -4.92
CA LYS A 96 -11.49 4.89 -5.06
C LYS A 96 -11.90 5.55 -3.74
N ARG A 97 -11.80 4.83 -2.60
CA ARG A 97 -12.12 5.39 -1.28
C ARG A 97 -11.18 6.52 -0.90
N ILE A 98 -9.87 6.36 -1.14
CA ILE A 98 -8.88 7.41 -0.90
C ILE A 98 -9.20 8.66 -1.70
N LEU A 99 -9.41 8.50 -3.02
CA LEU A 99 -9.72 9.62 -3.91
C LEU A 99 -11.05 10.30 -3.58
N LYS A 100 -12.08 9.53 -3.21
CA LYS A 100 -13.38 10.08 -2.78
C LYS A 100 -13.26 10.97 -1.55
N LYS A 101 -12.25 10.73 -0.71
CA LYS A 101 -11.95 11.54 0.48
C LYS A 101 -10.91 12.65 0.22
N GLU A 102 -10.70 13.01 -1.03
CA GLU A 102 -9.73 14.03 -1.46
C GLU A 102 -8.29 13.73 -1.00
N GLY A 103 -7.97 12.45 -0.81
CA GLY A 103 -6.63 11.95 -0.49
C GLY A 103 -5.82 11.60 -1.74
N HIS A 104 -4.53 11.41 -1.54
CA HIS A 104 -3.57 10.95 -2.54
C HIS A 104 -3.00 9.59 -2.14
N TYR A 105 -2.42 8.87 -3.08
CA TYR A 105 -1.78 7.59 -2.77
C TYR A 105 -0.47 7.38 -3.52
N ILE A 106 0.43 6.62 -2.91
CA ILE A 106 1.65 6.05 -3.51
C ILE A 106 1.65 4.58 -3.13
N ILE A 107 1.33 3.70 -4.08
CA ILE A 107 1.19 2.27 -3.82
C ILE A 107 2.11 1.49 -4.74
N ALA A 108 2.83 0.53 -4.17
CA ALA A 108 3.71 -0.32 -4.93
C ALA A 108 2.94 -1.16 -5.95
N LEU A 109 3.43 -1.20 -7.17
CA LEU A 109 2.89 -2.03 -8.24
C LEU A 109 3.78 -3.26 -8.44
N LYS A 110 3.18 -4.43 -8.50
CA LYS A 110 3.87 -5.70 -8.76
C LYS A 110 3.19 -6.46 -9.91
N LYS A 111 3.82 -7.55 -10.34
CA LYS A 111 3.32 -8.44 -11.41
C LYS A 111 1.96 -9.10 -11.10
N SER A 112 1.44 -8.97 -9.87
CA SER A 112 0.06 -9.35 -9.54
C SER A 112 -0.99 -8.55 -10.31
N HIS A 113 -0.62 -7.39 -10.87
CA HIS A 113 -1.43 -6.55 -11.76
C HIS A 113 -0.79 -6.48 -13.15
N PRO A 114 -0.83 -7.57 -13.94
CA PRO A 114 0.02 -7.74 -15.12
C PRO A 114 -0.18 -6.68 -16.19
N ILE A 115 -1.42 -6.26 -16.44
CA ILE A 115 -1.72 -5.26 -17.47
C ILE A 115 -1.12 -3.91 -17.10
N LEU A 116 -1.36 -3.45 -15.87
CA LEU A 116 -0.86 -2.18 -15.39
C LEU A 116 0.68 -2.20 -15.27
N TYR A 117 1.22 -3.34 -14.84
CA TYR A 117 2.66 -3.53 -14.72
C TYR A 117 3.36 -3.44 -16.09
N GLN A 118 2.86 -4.16 -17.10
CA GLN A 118 3.38 -4.11 -18.47
C GLN A 118 3.28 -2.71 -19.07
N LEU A 119 2.17 -2.03 -18.82
CA LEU A 119 1.99 -0.66 -19.28
C LEU A 119 3.02 0.28 -18.65
N ALA A 120 3.27 0.16 -17.35
CA ALA A 120 4.30 0.93 -16.67
C ALA A 120 5.69 0.65 -17.26
N GLU A 121 6.06 -0.61 -17.47
CA GLU A 121 7.33 -0.98 -18.12
C GLU A 121 7.46 -0.33 -19.51
N GLN A 122 6.44 -0.42 -20.35
CA GLN A 122 6.45 0.20 -21.69
C GLN A 122 6.69 1.71 -21.62
N TYR A 123 6.06 2.43 -20.67
CA TYR A 123 6.29 3.85 -20.49
C TYR A 123 7.72 4.16 -20.02
N PHE A 124 8.24 3.36 -19.11
CA PHE A 124 9.63 3.54 -18.65
C PHE A 124 10.67 3.21 -19.72
N ASP A 125 10.35 2.32 -20.65
CA ASP A 125 11.23 1.96 -21.75
C ASP A 125 11.14 2.94 -22.94
N ASP A 126 10.03 3.70 -23.06
CA ASP A 126 9.85 4.65 -24.15
C ASP A 126 10.84 5.82 -24.02
N VAL A 127 11.76 5.92 -24.97
CA VAL A 127 12.81 6.96 -25.03
C VAL A 127 12.27 8.37 -25.25
N ARG A 128 11.02 8.50 -25.73
CA ARG A 128 10.35 9.78 -25.95
C ARG A 128 9.79 10.41 -24.69
N MET A 129 9.69 9.62 -23.61
CA MET A 129 9.16 10.10 -22.34
C MET A 129 10.23 10.86 -21.56
N ASP A 130 9.86 12.04 -21.08
CA ASP A 130 10.70 12.82 -20.18
C ASP A 130 10.78 12.13 -18.81
N LYS A 131 11.98 11.70 -18.42
CA LYS A 131 12.23 10.95 -17.20
C LYS A 131 13.25 11.66 -16.34
N THR A 132 12.94 11.80 -15.07
CA THR A 132 13.92 12.23 -14.09
C THR A 132 14.62 11.00 -13.51
N CYS A 133 15.95 11.01 -13.55
CA CYS A 133 16.77 9.93 -13.01
C CYS A 133 17.45 10.37 -11.72
N TYR A 134 17.34 9.57 -10.70
CA TYR A 134 18.07 9.74 -9.44
C TYR A 134 18.89 8.48 -9.17
N HIS A 135 20.15 8.65 -8.79
CA HIS A 135 21.05 7.57 -8.46
C HIS A 135 21.54 7.69 -7.02
N SER A 136 21.50 6.59 -6.26
CA SER A 136 22.04 6.53 -4.90
C SER A 136 22.99 5.34 -4.75
N GLU A 137 24.08 5.55 -4.03
CA GLU A 137 24.99 4.51 -3.59
C GLU A 137 25.07 4.50 -2.07
N GLU A 138 24.87 3.34 -1.48
CA GLU A 138 24.96 3.14 -0.04
C GLU A 138 25.92 2.00 0.26
N THR A 139 26.76 2.19 1.28
CA THR A 139 27.67 1.15 1.76
C THR A 139 27.34 0.86 3.22
N GLY A 140 26.92 -0.36 3.52
CA GLY A 140 26.61 -0.78 4.87
C GLY A 140 26.72 -2.30 5.05
N HIS A 141 27.08 -2.75 6.23
CA HIS A 141 27.17 -4.17 6.58
C HIS A 141 27.97 -5.03 5.56
N GLY A 142 29.04 -4.46 4.97
CA GLY A 142 29.89 -5.16 4.00
C GLY A 142 29.28 -5.30 2.60
N ARG A 143 28.16 -4.62 2.31
CA ARG A 143 27.53 -4.57 0.99
C ARG A 143 27.59 -3.15 0.43
N LYS A 144 27.85 -3.05 -0.87
CA LYS A 144 27.66 -1.83 -1.64
C LYS A 144 26.36 -1.99 -2.43
N GLU A 145 25.39 -1.12 -2.16
CA GLU A 145 24.14 -1.08 -2.89
C GLU A 145 24.11 0.16 -3.79
N SER A 146 23.80 -0.06 -5.05
CA SER A 146 23.58 0.99 -6.03
C SER A 146 22.14 0.93 -6.50
N ARG A 147 21.41 2.04 -6.40
CA ARG A 147 20.00 2.11 -6.79
C ARG A 147 19.80 3.24 -7.78
N THR A 148 19.10 2.95 -8.85
CA THR A 148 18.67 3.95 -9.81
C THR A 148 17.14 4.06 -9.77
N TYR A 149 16.66 5.26 -9.58
CA TYR A 149 15.24 5.57 -9.57
C TYR A 149 14.90 6.40 -10.80
N LEU A 150 13.88 5.99 -11.51
CA LEU A 150 13.32 6.74 -12.62
C LEU A 150 11.94 7.24 -12.22
N SER A 151 11.65 8.50 -12.45
CA SER A 151 10.31 9.03 -12.32
C SER A 151 9.91 9.74 -13.60
N MET A 152 8.65 9.61 -13.97
CA MET A 152 8.07 10.34 -15.08
C MET A 152 6.66 10.77 -14.72
N ARG A 153 6.24 11.88 -15.32
CA ARG A 153 4.87 12.33 -15.25
C ARG A 153 4.09 11.70 -16.39
N VAL A 154 2.97 11.09 -16.08
CA VAL A 154 2.04 10.55 -17.07
C VAL A 154 0.75 11.36 -17.00
N ASP A 155 0.67 12.42 -17.83
CA ASP A 155 -0.52 13.27 -17.89
C ASP A 155 -1.64 12.64 -18.71
N PHE A 156 -1.32 11.60 -19.50
CA PHE A 156 -2.22 11.01 -20.45
C PHE A 156 -1.96 9.51 -20.60
N LEU A 157 -2.89 8.70 -20.11
CA LEU A 157 -2.99 7.30 -20.51
C LEU A 157 -3.97 7.24 -21.66
N PRO A 158 -3.52 7.20 -22.94
CA PRO A 158 -4.43 7.15 -24.07
C PRO A 158 -5.29 5.91 -23.96
N ASN A 159 -6.61 6.10 -23.94
CA ASN A 159 -7.63 5.04 -23.94
C ASN A 159 -7.78 4.20 -22.65
N TYR A 160 -7.14 4.57 -21.57
CA TYR A 160 -7.37 3.92 -20.29
C TYR A 160 -8.19 4.81 -19.37
N ASN A 161 -9.47 4.52 -19.28
CA ASN A 161 -10.28 4.98 -18.17
C ASN A 161 -9.67 4.32 -16.92
N THR A 162 -9.05 5.07 -16.03
CA THR A 162 -8.38 4.58 -14.82
C THR A 162 -9.30 3.69 -13.96
N GLY A 163 -10.58 3.68 -14.25
CA GLY A 163 -11.57 2.79 -13.68
C GLY A 163 -11.47 1.32 -14.10
N HIS A 164 -10.69 0.97 -15.12
CA HIS A 164 -10.60 -0.39 -15.68
C HIS A 164 -9.23 -1.07 -15.50
N LEU A 165 -8.24 -0.38 -14.91
CA LEU A 165 -6.86 -0.87 -14.79
C LEU A 165 -6.61 -1.73 -13.54
N LEU A 166 -7.53 -1.76 -12.61
CA LEU A 166 -7.41 -2.51 -11.35
C LEU A 166 -8.55 -3.50 -11.19
#